data_8374a385f3c3b2c58a1895b8095f3ab5
#
_entry.id   8374a385f3c3b2c58a1895b8095f3ab5
#
_cell.length_a   1.000
_cell.length_b   1.000
_cell.length_c   1.000
_cell.angle_alpha   90.00
_cell.angle_beta   90.00
_cell.angle_gamma   90.00
#
_symmetry.space_group_name_H-M   'P 1'
#
loop_
_entity.id
_entity.type
_entity.pdbx_description
1 polymer ?
#
loop_
_entity_poly.entity_id
_entity_poly.type
_entity_poly.pdbx_seq_one_letter_code
_entity_poly.pdbx_strand_id
1 'polypeptide(L)'
;MEKYKVIVDTNLWISLLIGKKLSELYSVCNSEIVDVYICNELKEEFMRVASQEKIRKYVTNERVIQTLELMEASCIFSSIKKTVVSSELRDINDLYLLAFAETIKADFILTGDKDLLSLQSHNQTKIVTYREFDEIIKK
;
A
#
# COMPACT_ATOMS: atom_id res chain seq x y z
N MET A 1 18.32 -12.39 -7.38
CA MET A 1 16.91 -12.77 -7.53
C MET A 1 16.04 -11.53 -7.45
N GLU A 2 15.25 -11.31 -8.49
CA GLU A 2 14.37 -10.15 -8.49
C GLU A 2 13.23 -10.34 -7.52
N LYS A 3 12.95 -9.28 -6.79
CA LYS A 3 11.85 -9.25 -5.84
C LYS A 3 10.62 -8.60 -6.48
N TYR A 4 9.44 -8.99 -6.07
CA TYR A 4 8.23 -8.30 -6.47
C TYR A 4 8.22 -6.89 -5.87
N LYS A 5 7.94 -5.90 -6.70
CA LYS A 5 7.76 -4.51 -6.24
C LYS A 5 6.29 -4.30 -5.92
N VAL A 6 6.00 -3.99 -4.68
CA VAL A 6 4.62 -3.96 -4.16
C VAL A 6 4.33 -2.62 -3.51
N ILE A 7 3.14 -2.09 -3.78
CA ILE A 7 2.60 -0.92 -3.10
C ILE A 7 1.39 -1.38 -2.30
N VAL A 8 1.35 -1.05 -1.03
CA VAL A 8 0.20 -1.33 -0.16
C VAL A 8 -0.60 -0.05 0.00
N ASP A 9 -1.86 -0.07 -0.43
CA ASP A 9 -2.75 1.08 -0.31
C ASP A 9 -2.96 1.47 1.15
N THR A 10 -3.09 2.76 1.41
CA THR A 10 -3.28 3.30 2.75
C THR A 10 -4.43 2.64 3.50
N ASN A 11 -5.56 2.42 2.82
CA ASN A 11 -6.72 1.79 3.43
C ASN A 11 -6.43 0.36 3.89
N LEU A 12 -5.57 -0.34 3.18
CA LEU A 12 -5.17 -1.69 3.58
C LEU A 12 -4.25 -1.65 4.81
N TRP A 13 -3.29 -0.70 4.85
CA TRP A 13 -2.49 -0.48 6.05
C TRP A 13 -3.37 -0.26 7.28
N ILE A 14 -4.38 0.61 7.13
CA ILE A 14 -5.32 0.93 8.22
C ILE A 14 -6.16 -0.29 8.59
N SER A 15 -6.70 -1.01 7.60
CA SER A 15 -7.51 -2.22 7.85
C SER A 15 -6.76 -3.27 8.65
N LEU A 16 -5.52 -3.53 8.28
CA LEU A 16 -4.69 -4.52 8.98
C LEU A 16 -4.35 -4.06 10.39
N LEU A 17 -4.16 -2.76 10.57
CA LEU A 17 -3.89 -2.17 11.88
C LEU A 17 -5.12 -2.28 12.79
N ILE A 18 -6.32 -1.96 12.30
CA ILE A 18 -7.58 -2.09 13.04
C ILE A 18 -7.83 -3.56 13.41
N GLY A 19 -7.57 -4.47 12.48
CA GLY A 19 -7.76 -5.91 12.67
C GLY A 19 -6.71 -6.56 13.55
N LYS A 20 -5.77 -5.78 14.09
CA LYS A 20 -4.66 -6.29 14.91
C LYS A 20 -3.80 -7.32 14.17
N LYS A 21 -3.63 -7.09 12.88
CA LYS A 21 -2.86 -7.98 12.00
C LYS A 21 -1.50 -7.38 11.62
N LEU A 22 -0.89 -6.66 12.54
CA LEU A 22 0.41 -6.04 12.32
C LEU A 22 1.48 -7.08 11.96
N SER A 23 1.37 -8.28 12.50
CA SER A 23 2.27 -9.38 12.16
C SER A 23 2.23 -9.75 10.68
N GLU A 24 1.06 -9.63 10.04
CA GLU A 24 0.95 -9.88 8.60
C GLU A 24 1.69 -8.80 7.81
N LEU A 25 1.58 -7.54 8.24
CA LEU A 25 2.33 -6.43 7.64
C LEU A 25 3.83 -6.65 7.78
N TYR A 26 4.29 -7.03 8.98
CA TYR A 26 5.70 -7.36 9.20
C TYR A 26 6.16 -8.48 8.28
N SER A 27 5.33 -9.50 8.11
CA SER A 27 5.66 -10.64 7.26
C SER A 27 5.85 -10.22 5.80
N VAL A 28 4.96 -9.37 5.29
CA VAL A 28 5.06 -8.87 3.91
C VAL A 28 6.28 -7.97 3.75
N CYS A 29 6.48 -7.03 4.67
CA CYS A 29 7.58 -6.07 4.58
C CYS A 29 8.95 -6.71 4.71
N ASN A 30 9.05 -7.85 5.40
CA ASN A 30 10.31 -8.54 5.64
C ASN A 30 10.46 -9.81 4.80
N SER A 31 9.58 -10.02 3.82
CA SER A 31 9.68 -11.16 2.92
C SER A 31 10.92 -11.03 2.03
N GLU A 32 11.62 -12.13 1.82
CA GLU A 32 12.79 -12.16 0.95
C GLU A 32 12.44 -11.99 -0.54
N ILE A 33 11.17 -12.18 -0.89
CA ILE A 33 10.73 -12.12 -2.28
C ILE A 33 9.91 -10.87 -2.61
N VAL A 34 9.73 -9.97 -1.62
CA VAL A 34 8.89 -8.78 -1.78
C VAL A 34 9.62 -7.54 -1.30
N ASP A 35 9.61 -6.49 -2.12
CA ASP A 35 10.02 -5.16 -1.70
C ASP A 35 8.76 -4.29 -1.67
N VAL A 36 8.42 -3.78 -0.49
CA VAL A 36 7.29 -2.86 -0.33
C VAL A 36 7.80 -1.43 -0.49
N TYR A 37 7.19 -0.68 -1.38
CA TYR A 37 7.57 0.69 -1.67
C TYR A 37 6.59 1.67 -1.06
N ILE A 38 7.11 2.77 -0.52
CA ILE A 38 6.29 3.86 -0.01
C ILE A 38 6.76 5.20 -0.59
N CYS A 39 5.86 6.17 -0.57
CA CYS A 39 6.15 7.55 -0.96
C CYS A 39 5.60 8.50 0.10
N ASN A 40 6.00 9.77 0.03
CA ASN A 40 5.52 10.77 1.00
C ASN A 40 4.00 10.89 0.99
N GLU A 41 3.40 10.89 -0.18
CA GLU A 41 1.94 11.02 -0.32
C GLU A 41 1.21 9.90 0.41
N LEU A 42 1.70 8.67 0.30
CA LEU A 42 1.11 7.53 0.98
C LEU A 42 1.25 7.66 2.50
N LYS A 43 2.43 8.06 2.96
CA LYS A 43 2.72 8.23 4.38
C LYS A 43 1.85 9.33 4.98
N GLU A 44 1.73 10.47 4.29
CA GLU A 44 0.90 11.59 4.73
C GLU A 44 -0.57 11.19 4.81
N GLU A 45 -1.07 10.47 3.81
CA GLU A 45 -2.44 9.98 3.81
C GLU A 45 -2.67 8.99 4.95
N PHE A 46 -1.73 8.09 5.20
CA PHE A 46 -1.81 7.16 6.32
C PHE A 46 -1.93 7.91 7.64
N MET A 47 -1.09 8.92 7.86
CA MET A 47 -1.11 9.72 9.09
C MET A 47 -2.44 10.47 9.23
N ARG A 48 -2.94 11.03 8.13
CA ARG A 48 -4.21 11.77 8.12
C ARG A 48 -5.39 10.86 8.47
N VAL A 49 -5.46 9.70 7.86
CA VAL A 49 -6.55 8.74 8.09
C VAL A 49 -6.46 8.16 9.50
N ALA A 50 -5.25 7.81 9.95
CA ALA A 50 -5.04 7.25 11.29
C ALA A 50 -5.39 8.26 12.40
N SER A 51 -5.37 9.56 12.09
CA SER A 51 -5.72 10.62 13.03
C SER A 51 -7.23 10.87 13.14
N GLN A 52 -8.02 10.29 12.24
CA GLN A 52 -9.47 10.48 12.26
C GLN A 52 -10.07 9.84 13.53
N GLU A 53 -11.04 10.52 14.12
CA GLU A 53 -11.66 10.09 15.37
C GLU A 53 -12.23 8.68 15.27
N LYS A 54 -12.90 8.37 14.16
CA LYS A 54 -13.49 7.04 13.94
C LYS A 54 -12.46 5.92 13.91
N ILE A 55 -11.23 6.23 13.52
CA ILE A 55 -10.14 5.24 13.48
C ILE A 55 -9.49 5.12 14.86
N ARG A 56 -9.34 6.24 15.57
CA ARG A 56 -8.68 6.25 16.88
C ARG A 56 -9.43 5.44 17.93
N LYS A 57 -10.70 5.13 17.70
CA LYS A 57 -11.46 4.23 18.56
C LYS A 57 -10.91 2.80 18.55
N TYR A 58 -10.26 2.42 17.47
CA TYR A 58 -9.78 1.05 17.25
C TYR A 58 -8.27 0.93 17.27
N VAL A 59 -7.55 2.05 17.16
CA VAL A 59 -6.10 2.05 16.98
C VAL A 59 -5.47 3.03 17.96
N THR A 60 -4.49 2.55 18.72
CA THR A 60 -3.75 3.40 19.67
C THR A 60 -2.67 4.19 18.94
N ASN A 61 -2.24 5.31 19.55
CA ASN A 61 -1.12 6.09 19.02
C ASN A 61 0.15 5.23 18.92
N GLU A 62 0.35 4.36 19.92
CA GLU A 62 1.51 3.47 19.93
C GLU A 62 1.56 2.58 18.71
N ARG A 63 0.41 2.02 18.30
CA ARG A 63 0.35 1.17 17.10
C ARG A 63 0.59 1.96 15.82
N VAL A 64 0.12 3.20 15.77
CA VAL A 64 0.40 4.08 14.62
C VAL A 64 1.89 4.33 14.52
N ILE A 65 2.54 4.65 15.63
CA ILE A 65 3.98 4.89 15.67
C ILE A 65 4.75 3.62 15.23
N GLN A 66 4.35 2.46 15.74
CA GLN A 66 4.97 1.18 15.36
C GLN A 66 4.86 0.94 13.85
N THR A 67 3.72 1.28 13.26
CA THR A 67 3.51 1.11 11.82
C THR A 67 4.40 2.06 11.03
N LEU A 68 4.53 3.32 11.47
CA LEU A 68 5.42 4.28 10.83
C LEU A 68 6.88 3.84 10.92
N GLU A 69 7.29 3.30 12.06
CA GLU A 69 8.64 2.76 12.24
C GLU A 69 8.88 1.57 11.30
N LEU A 70 7.88 0.71 11.13
CA LEU A 70 7.97 -0.41 10.20
C LEU A 70 8.14 0.09 8.76
N MET A 71 7.39 1.10 8.38
CA MET A 71 7.52 1.71 7.05
C MET A 71 8.94 2.22 6.81
N GLU A 72 9.49 2.94 7.79
CA GLU A 72 10.84 3.50 7.66
C GLU A 72 11.94 2.43 7.66
N ALA A 73 11.76 1.39 8.46
CA ALA A 73 12.78 0.36 8.61
C ALA A 73 12.76 -0.68 7.49
N SER A 74 11.59 -0.99 6.94
CA SER A 74 11.43 -2.16 6.07
C SER A 74 10.90 -1.84 4.68
N CYS A 75 10.41 -0.64 4.43
CA CYS A 75 9.92 -0.26 3.11
C CYS A 75 10.95 0.58 2.37
N ILE A 76 10.92 0.50 1.04
CA ILE A 76 11.79 1.30 0.18
C ILE A 76 11.08 2.61 -0.14
N PHE A 77 11.72 3.71 0.19
CA PHE A 77 11.18 5.04 -0.09
C PHE A 77 11.51 5.44 -1.52
N SER A 78 10.52 5.93 -2.26
CA SER A 78 10.71 6.45 -3.61
C SER A 78 9.75 7.60 -3.85
N SER A 79 10.19 8.60 -4.62
CA SER A 79 9.36 9.74 -4.99
C SER A 79 8.58 9.44 -6.26
N ILE A 80 7.40 10.06 -6.37
CA ILE A 80 6.59 9.94 -7.58
C ILE A 80 7.12 10.91 -8.62
N LYS A 81 7.37 10.40 -9.84
CA LYS A 81 7.67 11.26 -10.98
C LYS A 81 6.35 11.75 -11.55
N LYS A 82 6.35 12.97 -12.08
CA LYS A 82 5.17 13.49 -12.77
C LYS A 82 4.96 12.66 -14.04
N THR A 83 3.99 11.75 -13.98
CA THR A 83 3.57 10.98 -15.14
C THR A 83 2.15 11.39 -15.49
N VAL A 84 1.82 11.32 -16.77
CA VAL A 84 0.45 11.54 -17.21
C VAL A 84 -0.27 10.23 -16.99
N VAL A 85 -1.09 10.18 -15.94
CA VAL A 85 -1.89 9.01 -15.66
C VAL A 85 -3.24 9.19 -16.35
N SER A 86 -3.50 8.37 -17.35
CA SER A 86 -4.83 8.26 -17.94
C SER A 86 -5.71 7.56 -16.92
N SER A 87 -6.69 8.28 -16.39
CA SER A 87 -7.43 7.79 -15.25
C SER A 87 -8.88 7.51 -15.56
N GLU A 88 -9.28 6.28 -15.30
CA GLU A 88 -10.67 5.89 -15.21
C GLU A 88 -11.17 6.00 -13.76
N LEU A 89 -10.29 6.38 -12.84
CA LEU A 89 -10.64 6.54 -11.43
C LEU A 89 -11.38 7.83 -11.20
N ARG A 90 -12.45 7.74 -10.41
CA ARG A 90 -13.26 8.89 -10.02
C ARG A 90 -12.62 9.70 -8.90
N ASP A 91 -11.78 9.05 -8.08
CA ASP A 91 -11.18 9.67 -6.91
C ASP A 91 -9.77 10.12 -7.24
N ILE A 92 -9.57 11.42 -7.25
CA ILE A 92 -8.28 12.07 -7.48
C ILE A 92 -7.25 11.59 -6.45
N ASN A 93 -7.71 11.28 -5.23
CA ASN A 93 -6.80 10.84 -4.16
C ASN A 93 -6.13 9.50 -4.47
N ASP A 94 -6.74 8.68 -5.33
CA ASP A 94 -6.18 7.38 -5.70
C ASP A 94 -5.23 7.48 -6.90
N LEU A 95 -5.26 8.61 -7.62
CA LEU A 95 -4.42 8.79 -8.80
C LEU A 95 -2.94 8.72 -8.49
N TYR A 96 -2.53 9.18 -7.29
CA TYR A 96 -1.11 9.14 -6.94
C TYR A 96 -0.61 7.69 -6.84
N LEU A 97 -1.47 6.74 -6.47
CA LEU A 97 -1.07 5.32 -6.40
C LEU A 97 -0.72 4.79 -7.78
N LEU A 98 -1.51 5.14 -8.79
CA LEU A 98 -1.22 4.73 -10.17
C LEU A 98 0.05 5.41 -10.69
N ALA A 99 0.22 6.69 -10.39
CA ALA A 99 1.43 7.43 -10.77
C ALA A 99 2.66 6.84 -10.08
N PHE A 100 2.53 6.46 -8.82
CA PHE A 100 3.60 5.83 -8.07
C PHE A 100 3.95 4.45 -8.68
N ALA A 101 2.92 3.66 -8.99
CA ALA A 101 3.12 2.36 -9.62
C ALA A 101 3.85 2.49 -10.96
N GLU A 102 3.51 3.49 -11.76
CA GLU A 102 4.22 3.76 -13.02
C GLU A 102 5.67 4.14 -12.77
N THR A 103 5.91 4.99 -11.77
CA THR A 103 7.26 5.47 -11.45
C THR A 103 8.22 4.34 -11.10
N ILE A 104 7.78 3.44 -10.24
CA ILE A 104 8.64 2.34 -9.77
C ILE A 104 8.49 1.08 -10.60
N LYS A 105 7.57 1.06 -11.55
CA LYS A 105 7.21 -0.13 -12.34
C LYS A 105 6.79 -1.27 -11.41
N ALA A 106 5.82 -0.98 -10.56
CA ALA A 106 5.35 -1.92 -9.56
C ALA A 106 4.74 -3.17 -10.21
N ASP A 107 4.92 -4.31 -9.55
CA ASP A 107 4.29 -5.55 -9.96
C ASP A 107 2.87 -5.65 -9.43
N PHE A 108 2.64 -5.13 -8.21
CA PHE A 108 1.34 -5.22 -7.54
C PHE A 108 1.01 -3.97 -6.76
N ILE A 109 -0.30 -3.63 -6.75
CA ILE A 109 -0.90 -2.75 -5.77
C ILE A 109 -1.84 -3.60 -4.95
N LEU A 110 -1.66 -3.64 -3.64
CA LEU A 110 -2.53 -4.36 -2.70
C LEU A 110 -3.55 -3.38 -2.14
N THR A 111 -4.82 -3.67 -2.33
CA THR A 111 -5.90 -2.78 -1.90
C THR A 111 -7.17 -3.55 -1.58
N GLY A 112 -8.03 -2.95 -0.77
CA GLY A 112 -9.40 -3.43 -0.56
C GLY A 112 -10.44 -2.53 -1.21
N ASP A 113 -10.00 -1.47 -1.88
CA ASP A 113 -10.90 -0.51 -2.52
C ASP A 113 -11.47 -1.10 -3.81
N LYS A 114 -12.80 -1.16 -3.87
CA LYS A 114 -13.50 -1.74 -5.02
C LYS A 114 -13.25 -0.99 -6.31
N ASP A 115 -13.11 0.34 -6.25
CA ASP A 115 -12.85 1.14 -7.45
C ASP A 115 -11.48 0.82 -8.04
N LEU A 116 -10.46 0.70 -7.19
CA LEU A 116 -9.13 0.29 -7.64
C LEU A 116 -9.14 -1.15 -8.15
N LEU A 117 -9.77 -2.05 -7.41
CA LEU A 117 -9.84 -3.47 -7.81
C LEU A 117 -10.56 -3.66 -9.14
N SER A 118 -11.55 -2.80 -9.45
CA SER A 118 -12.28 -2.89 -10.70
C SER A 118 -11.41 -2.62 -11.92
N LEU A 119 -10.30 -1.92 -11.77
CA LEU A 119 -9.34 -1.70 -12.85
C LEU A 119 -8.58 -2.97 -13.20
N GLN A 120 -8.44 -3.90 -12.27
CA GLN A 120 -7.71 -5.16 -12.39
C GLN A 120 -6.21 -4.98 -12.63
N SER A 121 -5.82 -4.03 -13.43
CA SER A 121 -4.41 -3.72 -13.69
C SER A 121 -4.27 -2.30 -14.20
N HIS A 122 -3.05 -1.78 -14.10
CA HIS A 122 -2.68 -0.49 -14.68
C HIS A 122 -1.27 -0.64 -15.25
N ASN A 123 -1.15 -0.55 -16.58
CA ASN A 123 0.10 -0.87 -17.27
C ASN A 123 0.51 -2.30 -16.90
N GLN A 124 1.71 -2.50 -16.36
CA GLN A 124 2.19 -3.82 -15.95
C GLN A 124 1.81 -4.19 -14.52
N THR A 125 1.23 -3.24 -13.76
CA THR A 125 0.90 -3.44 -12.36
C THR A 125 -0.44 -4.13 -12.20
N LYS A 126 -0.47 -5.24 -11.48
CA LYS A 126 -1.73 -5.92 -11.13
C LYS A 126 -2.28 -5.35 -9.84
N ILE A 127 -3.58 -5.10 -9.80
CA ILE A 127 -4.27 -4.57 -8.63
C ILE A 127 -5.05 -5.71 -8.00
N VAL A 128 -4.64 -6.11 -6.79
CA VAL A 128 -5.16 -7.31 -6.14
C VAL A 128 -5.43 -7.07 -4.67
N THR A 129 -6.20 -7.96 -4.07
CA THR A 129 -6.38 -7.98 -2.62
C THR A 129 -5.17 -8.61 -1.96
N TYR A 130 -5.02 -8.38 -0.64
CA TYR A 130 -3.97 -9.03 0.13
C TYR A 130 -4.05 -10.55 -0.01
N ARG A 131 -5.26 -11.10 0.06
CA ARG A 131 -5.49 -12.54 -0.04
C ARG A 131 -5.05 -13.09 -1.39
N GLU A 132 -5.40 -12.42 -2.48
CA GLU A 132 -5.00 -12.82 -3.81
C GLU A 132 -3.47 -12.79 -3.97
N PHE A 133 -2.85 -11.74 -3.44
CA PHE A 133 -1.41 -11.60 -3.46
C PHE A 133 -0.73 -12.73 -2.69
N ASP A 134 -1.23 -13.02 -1.49
CA ASP A 134 -0.69 -14.08 -0.63
C ASP A 134 -0.72 -15.43 -1.35
N GLU A 135 -1.81 -15.71 -2.07
CA GLU A 135 -1.93 -16.94 -2.86
C GLU A 135 -0.93 -16.98 -4.02
N ILE A 136 -0.69 -15.84 -4.66
CA ILE A 136 0.26 -15.75 -5.78
C ILE A 136 1.68 -16.04 -5.32
N ILE A 137 2.11 -15.44 -4.21
CA ILE A 137 3.49 -15.58 -3.75
C ILE A 137 3.79 -16.93 -3.09
N LYS A 138 2.77 -17.65 -2.65
CA LYS A 138 2.94 -18.96 -2.03
C LYS A 138 3.16 -20.10 -3.05
N LYS A 139 2.95 -19.83 -4.30
CA LYS A 139 3.12 -20.85 -5.34
C LYS A 139 4.56 -21.01 -5.81
#